data_6423327cc21e331ce2f9737aaff81fb2
#
_entry.id   6423327cc21e331ce2f9737aaff81fb2
#
_cell.length_a   1.000
_cell.length_b   1.000
_cell.length_c   1.000
_cell.angle_alpha   90.00
_cell.angle_beta   90.00
_cell.angle_gamma   90.00
#
_symmetry.space_group_name_H-M   'P 1'
#
loop_
_entity.id
_entity.type
_entity.pdbx_description
1 polymer ?
#
loop_
_entity_poly.entity_id
_entity_poly.type
_entity_poly.pdbx_seq_one_letter_code
_entity_poly.pdbx_strand_id
1 'polypeptide(L)'
;MYLLSKARKKGMPFFATPYYLSLLDITGKAYDDETIRSYILYSPQLVETYGSIRAWEKEDVVEAGKPNAAGWLLPDGHNIHRRYPEVAILIPDTMGRACGGLCASCQRMYDFQSERLNFEFETLRPKESWDHKLRRLMNYFEEDTQLRDILITGGDALMSQNKTLRNILEAVCRMAGRKRRANARRPDGEKYAELQRVRLGSRLPAYLPMRVNDELVEILREFREKASAVGVKQFVIQTHFQSPLEVTPEAREAIRKILSAGWLITNQLVYTVAASRRGHTTRLRQVLNSLGVVCYYTFSVKGFQENYAVFTPNSRSMQELSLIHISEPTRPLYIS
;
A
#
# COMPACT_ATOMS: atom_id res chain seq x y z
N MET A 1 -16.96 18.40 -12.12
CA MET A 1 -17.46 19.43 -11.17
C MET A 1 -18.76 19.03 -10.47
N TYR A 2 -19.78 18.57 -11.15
CA TYR A 2 -21.08 18.17 -10.54
C TYR A 2 -20.94 17.11 -9.42
N LEU A 3 -20.24 16.00 -9.68
CA LEU A 3 -20.03 14.92 -8.68
C LEU A 3 -19.27 15.41 -7.45
N LEU A 4 -18.21 16.20 -7.62
CA LEU A 4 -17.46 16.75 -6.48
C LEU A 4 -18.30 17.70 -5.64
N SER A 5 -19.17 18.53 -6.29
CA SER A 5 -20.12 19.39 -5.57
C SER A 5 -21.13 18.54 -4.76
N LYS A 6 -21.65 17.44 -5.33
CA LYS A 6 -22.56 16.52 -4.64
C LYS A 6 -21.84 15.80 -3.48
N ALA A 7 -20.61 15.35 -3.69
CA ALA A 7 -19.78 14.73 -2.65
C ALA A 7 -19.53 15.70 -1.49
N ARG A 8 -19.15 16.95 -1.79
CA ARG A 8 -18.95 18.00 -0.78
C ARG A 8 -20.21 18.24 0.06
N LYS A 9 -21.38 18.29 -0.58
CA LYS A 9 -22.67 18.48 0.12
C LYS A 9 -22.97 17.33 1.09
N LYS A 10 -22.46 16.12 0.81
CA LYS A 10 -22.58 14.94 1.68
C LYS A 10 -21.46 14.84 2.73
N GLY A 11 -20.56 15.81 2.82
CA GLY A 11 -19.44 15.76 3.76
C GLY A 11 -18.34 14.74 3.40
N MET A 12 -18.33 14.25 2.17
CA MET A 12 -17.34 13.27 1.73
C MET A 12 -15.93 13.91 1.70
N PRO A 13 -14.94 13.32 2.38
CA PRO A 13 -13.56 13.81 2.31
C PRO A 13 -12.95 13.53 0.93
N PHE A 14 -12.22 14.49 0.38
CA PHE A 14 -11.50 14.33 -0.88
C PHE A 14 -10.00 14.48 -0.66
N PHE A 15 -9.25 13.49 -1.10
CA PHE A 15 -7.81 13.45 -0.97
C PHE A 15 -7.15 13.34 -2.35
N ALA A 16 -6.40 14.34 -2.74
CA ALA A 16 -5.48 14.29 -3.88
C ALA A 16 -4.40 15.34 -3.70
N THR A 17 -3.17 15.03 -4.10
CA THR A 17 -2.11 16.03 -4.11
C THR A 17 -2.26 16.98 -5.32
N PRO A 18 -1.87 18.25 -5.20
CA PRO A 18 -1.86 19.16 -6.35
C PRO A 18 -1.03 18.62 -7.52
N TYR A 19 0.10 17.98 -7.21
CA TYR A 19 0.92 17.31 -8.21
C TYR A 19 0.14 16.24 -8.98
N TYR A 20 -0.56 15.35 -8.27
CA TYR A 20 -1.29 14.28 -8.94
C TYR A 20 -2.47 14.81 -9.78
N LEU A 21 -3.14 15.87 -9.30
CA LEU A 21 -4.18 16.55 -10.07
C LEU A 21 -3.65 17.21 -11.35
N SER A 22 -2.39 17.65 -11.37
CA SER A 22 -1.77 18.22 -12.57
C SER A 22 -1.55 17.20 -13.69
N LEU A 23 -1.62 15.90 -13.39
CA LEU A 23 -1.53 14.84 -14.39
C LEU A 23 -2.85 14.64 -15.14
N LEU A 24 -3.95 15.23 -14.69
CA LEU A 24 -5.26 15.11 -15.31
C LEU A 24 -5.38 16.10 -16.48
N ASP A 25 -5.89 15.61 -17.61
CA ASP A 25 -6.24 16.49 -18.73
C ASP A 25 -7.49 17.31 -18.38
N ILE A 26 -7.33 18.63 -18.26
CA ILE A 26 -8.41 19.57 -17.95
C ILE A 26 -9.42 19.67 -19.10
N THR A 27 -9.05 19.32 -20.32
CA THR A 27 -9.95 19.35 -21.48
C THR A 27 -10.89 18.14 -21.51
N GLY A 28 -10.59 17.10 -20.73
CA GLY A 28 -11.35 15.86 -20.68
C GLY A 28 -11.31 15.03 -21.96
N LYS A 29 -10.42 15.36 -22.89
CA LYS A 29 -10.27 14.69 -24.19
C LYS A 29 -9.17 13.65 -24.20
N ALA A 30 -8.22 13.70 -23.22
CA ALA A 30 -7.14 12.74 -23.18
C ALA A 30 -7.62 11.40 -22.67
N TYR A 31 -7.53 10.41 -23.51
CA TYR A 31 -7.82 9.02 -23.22
C TYR A 31 -6.94 8.45 -22.11
N ASP A 32 -5.72 8.96 -22.01
CA ASP A 32 -4.70 8.37 -21.14
C ASP A 32 -4.92 8.65 -19.65
N ASP A 33 -5.60 9.73 -19.27
CA ASP A 33 -5.81 10.09 -17.86
C ASP A 33 -7.01 9.37 -17.22
N GLU A 34 -7.84 8.68 -17.99
CA GLU A 34 -9.02 8.01 -17.46
C GLU A 34 -8.69 6.97 -16.39
N THR A 35 -7.56 6.29 -16.52
CA THR A 35 -7.11 5.30 -15.54
C THR A 35 -6.84 5.96 -14.17
N ILE A 36 -6.12 7.08 -14.15
CA ILE A 36 -5.83 7.78 -12.90
C ILE A 36 -7.06 8.53 -12.39
N ARG A 37 -7.86 9.08 -13.29
CA ARG A 37 -9.11 9.79 -12.97
C ARG A 37 -10.11 8.86 -12.29
N SER A 38 -10.39 7.69 -12.85
CA SER A 38 -11.34 6.72 -12.30
C SER A 38 -10.86 6.11 -10.98
N TYR A 39 -9.57 6.17 -10.71
CA TYR A 39 -8.97 5.60 -9.51
C TYR A 39 -9.00 6.53 -8.29
N ILE A 40 -9.03 7.85 -8.50
CA ILE A 40 -8.99 8.84 -7.42
C ILE A 40 -10.27 9.68 -7.30
N LEU A 41 -11.05 9.81 -8.38
CA LEU A 41 -12.31 10.55 -8.36
C LEU A 41 -13.47 9.63 -7.99
N TYR A 42 -14.43 10.18 -7.29
CA TYR A 42 -15.60 9.43 -6.87
C TYR A 42 -16.48 9.02 -8.06
N SER A 43 -16.91 7.76 -8.06
CA SER A 43 -17.98 7.32 -8.97
C SER A 43 -19.34 7.90 -8.55
N PRO A 44 -20.30 8.03 -9.46
CA PRO A 44 -21.66 8.41 -9.08
C PRO A 44 -22.25 7.51 -8.00
N GLN A 45 -22.05 6.19 -8.12
CA GLN A 45 -22.52 5.19 -7.18
C GLN A 45 -21.94 5.41 -5.79
N LEU A 46 -20.61 5.66 -5.68
CA LEU A 46 -19.98 5.93 -4.41
C LEU A 46 -20.57 7.16 -3.72
N VAL A 47 -20.83 8.24 -4.48
CA VAL A 47 -21.44 9.47 -3.96
C VAL A 47 -22.89 9.25 -3.53
N GLU A 48 -23.63 8.41 -4.24
CA GLU A 48 -25.04 8.12 -3.93
C GLU A 48 -25.18 7.29 -2.66
N THR A 49 -24.32 6.31 -2.47
CA THR A 49 -24.37 5.32 -1.38
C THR A 49 -23.53 5.68 -0.15
N TYR A 50 -22.90 6.84 -0.15
CA TYR A 50 -22.09 7.29 1.00
C TYR A 50 -22.93 7.32 2.28
N GLY A 51 -22.43 6.71 3.33
CA GLY A 51 -23.15 6.47 4.58
C GLY A 51 -23.92 5.14 4.63
N SER A 52 -24.10 4.45 3.47
CA SER A 52 -24.79 3.16 3.39
C SER A 52 -23.86 2.11 2.85
N ILE A 53 -23.31 1.27 3.73
CA ILE A 53 -22.41 0.19 3.33
C ILE A 53 -23.21 -1.04 2.94
N ARG A 54 -22.88 -1.58 1.78
CA ARG A 54 -23.32 -2.91 1.36
C ARG A 54 -22.06 -3.75 1.08
N ALA A 55 -21.69 -4.60 2.01
CA ALA A 55 -20.63 -5.56 1.76
C ALA A 55 -21.06 -6.50 0.62
N TRP A 56 -20.19 -6.65 -0.38
CA TRP A 56 -20.44 -7.57 -1.50
C TRP A 56 -20.46 -9.03 -1.04
N GLU A 57 -19.58 -9.37 -0.12
CA GLU A 57 -19.45 -10.71 0.46
C GLU A 57 -19.25 -10.60 1.97
N LYS A 58 -19.69 -11.61 2.74
CA LYS A 58 -19.45 -11.66 4.19
C LYS A 58 -17.95 -11.64 4.55
N GLU A 59 -17.11 -12.04 3.62
CA GLU A 59 -15.66 -12.03 3.76
C GLU A 59 -15.05 -10.62 3.84
N ASP A 60 -15.78 -9.61 3.38
CA ASP A 60 -15.37 -8.20 3.46
C ASP A 60 -15.62 -7.61 4.86
N VAL A 61 -16.39 -8.29 5.69
CA VAL A 61 -16.62 -7.87 7.09
C VAL A 61 -15.45 -8.34 7.94
N VAL A 62 -14.65 -7.39 8.41
CA VAL A 62 -13.53 -7.67 9.31
C VAL A 62 -14.04 -7.64 10.76
N GLU A 63 -13.96 -8.79 11.43
CA GLU A 63 -14.21 -8.89 12.86
C GLU A 63 -12.89 -8.98 13.64
N ALA A 64 -12.77 -8.21 14.72
CA ALA A 64 -11.57 -8.25 15.57
C ALA A 64 -11.31 -9.66 16.12
N GLY A 65 -10.06 -10.12 16.00
CA GLY A 65 -9.64 -11.43 16.51
C GLY A 65 -10.09 -12.64 15.69
N LYS A 66 -10.88 -12.46 14.63
CA LYS A 66 -11.31 -13.55 13.76
C LYS A 66 -10.63 -13.48 12.39
N PRO A 67 -10.02 -14.57 11.92
CA PRO A 67 -9.52 -14.63 10.55
C PRO A 67 -10.67 -14.67 9.54
N ASN A 68 -10.51 -13.96 8.45
CA ASN A 68 -11.39 -14.01 7.27
C ASN A 68 -10.53 -13.89 5.99
N ALA A 69 -11.15 -13.79 4.80
CA ALA A 69 -10.39 -13.66 3.56
C ALA A 69 -9.49 -12.40 3.52
N ALA A 70 -9.87 -11.33 4.21
CA ALA A 70 -9.06 -10.12 4.37
C ALA A 70 -8.01 -10.23 5.49
N GLY A 71 -8.06 -11.27 6.34
CA GLY A 71 -7.20 -11.47 7.49
C GLY A 71 -7.90 -11.16 8.83
N TRP A 72 -7.13 -10.81 9.86
CA TRP A 72 -7.66 -10.47 11.18
C TRP A 72 -6.89 -9.29 11.79
N LEU A 73 -7.60 -8.49 12.56
CA LEU A 73 -7.00 -7.47 13.42
C LEU A 73 -6.70 -8.08 14.79
N LEU A 74 -5.57 -7.72 15.36
CA LEU A 74 -5.29 -8.07 16.76
C LEU A 74 -6.22 -7.28 17.70
N PRO A 75 -6.53 -7.81 18.88
CA PRO A 75 -7.42 -7.16 19.82
C PRO A 75 -6.95 -5.75 20.23
N ASP A 76 -7.84 -5.05 20.89
CA ASP A 76 -7.78 -3.63 21.25
C ASP A 76 -6.41 -3.03 21.51
N GLY A 77 -6.16 -1.90 20.84
CA GLY A 77 -4.94 -1.11 20.95
C GLY A 77 -3.76 -1.63 20.16
N HIS A 78 -3.87 -2.75 19.46
CA HIS A 78 -2.87 -3.20 18.50
C HIS A 78 -3.17 -2.68 17.11
N ASN A 79 -2.19 -2.05 16.50
CA ASN A 79 -2.26 -1.60 15.11
C ASN A 79 -1.61 -2.62 14.18
N ILE A 80 -2.00 -3.88 14.34
CA ILE A 80 -1.45 -5.00 13.57
C ILE A 80 -2.58 -5.75 12.89
N HIS A 81 -2.43 -5.93 11.59
CA HIS A 81 -3.31 -6.78 10.80
C HIS A 81 -2.52 -7.98 10.28
N ARG A 82 -3.11 -9.17 10.37
CA ARG A 82 -2.50 -10.44 9.95
C ARG A 82 -3.41 -11.14 8.96
N ARG A 83 -2.82 -11.61 7.87
CA ARG A 83 -3.49 -12.52 6.92
C ARG A 83 -2.82 -13.88 6.89
N TYR A 84 -1.52 -13.91 7.10
CA TYR A 84 -0.71 -15.11 7.12
C TYR A 84 0.13 -15.14 8.40
N PRO A 85 0.44 -16.35 8.92
CA PRO A 85 1.23 -16.46 10.15
C PRO A 85 2.60 -15.78 10.08
N GLU A 86 3.24 -15.81 8.91
CA GLU A 86 4.60 -15.27 8.75
C GLU A 86 4.61 -13.76 8.45
N VAL A 87 3.44 -13.14 8.18
CA VAL A 87 3.33 -11.76 7.71
C VAL A 87 2.50 -10.92 8.64
N ALA A 88 3.00 -9.77 9.03
CA ALA A 88 2.24 -8.77 9.77
C ALA A 88 2.23 -7.43 9.04
N ILE A 89 1.09 -6.75 9.07
CA ILE A 89 0.96 -5.34 8.68
C ILE A 89 1.00 -4.51 9.95
N LEU A 90 1.99 -3.63 10.05
CA LEU A 90 2.09 -2.62 11.10
C LEU A 90 1.46 -1.32 10.60
N ILE A 91 0.44 -0.86 11.30
CA ILE A 91 -0.31 0.37 10.96
C ILE A 91 0.12 1.49 11.91
N PRO A 92 0.91 2.49 11.47
CA PRO A 92 1.33 3.59 12.33
C PRO A 92 0.17 4.51 12.73
N ASP A 93 0.07 4.88 14.02
CA ASP A 93 -0.84 5.91 14.53
C ASP A 93 -0.24 7.32 14.41
N THR A 94 0.37 7.59 13.28
CA THR A 94 1.06 8.84 12.97
C THR A 94 0.50 9.40 11.67
N MET A 95 1.14 10.42 11.13
CA MET A 95 0.81 10.91 9.78
C MET A 95 0.89 9.82 8.71
N GLY A 96 1.56 8.68 8.98
CA GLY A 96 1.53 7.50 8.14
C GLY A 96 0.17 6.81 8.00
N ARG A 97 -0.83 7.19 8.81
CA ARG A 97 -2.24 6.83 8.53
C ARG A 97 -2.89 7.69 7.44
N ALA A 98 -2.33 8.86 7.15
CA ALA A 98 -2.76 9.68 6.04
C ALA A 98 -2.30 9.08 4.70
N CYS A 99 -2.94 9.50 3.63
CA CYS A 99 -2.55 9.17 2.27
C CYS A 99 -2.51 10.43 1.41
N GLY A 100 -1.71 10.42 0.35
CA GLY A 100 -1.72 11.48 -0.67
C GLY A 100 -2.97 11.45 -1.56
N GLY A 101 -3.79 10.42 -1.47
CA GLY A 101 -5.06 10.27 -2.19
C GLY A 101 -5.84 9.05 -1.72
N LEU A 102 -7.17 9.10 -1.82
CA LEU A 102 -8.04 7.96 -1.55
C LEU A 102 -8.19 7.13 -2.83
N CYS A 103 -7.66 5.92 -2.79
CA CYS A 103 -7.77 4.99 -3.91
C CYS A 103 -9.12 4.26 -3.90
N ALA A 104 -9.73 4.05 -5.05
CA ALA A 104 -10.99 3.31 -5.17
C ALA A 104 -10.89 1.87 -4.61
N SER A 105 -9.69 1.27 -4.64
CA SER A 105 -9.39 -0.07 -4.08
C SER A 105 -8.88 -0.07 -2.64
N CYS A 106 -9.01 1.04 -1.92
CA CYS A 106 -8.47 1.15 -0.57
C CYS A 106 -9.16 0.17 0.39
N GLN A 107 -8.39 -0.59 1.17
CA GLN A 107 -8.93 -1.44 2.24
C GLN A 107 -9.66 -0.64 3.34
N ARG A 108 -9.36 0.67 3.45
CA ARG A 108 -10.08 1.59 4.33
C ARG A 108 -11.37 2.14 3.70
N MET A 109 -11.80 1.63 2.55
CA MET A 109 -13.06 2.03 1.92
C MET A 109 -14.25 1.75 2.84
N TYR A 110 -14.18 0.71 3.66
CA TYR A 110 -15.17 0.44 4.70
C TYR A 110 -15.28 1.61 5.70
N ASP A 111 -14.15 2.08 6.23
CA ASP A 111 -14.12 3.22 7.17
C ASP A 111 -14.61 4.51 6.50
N PHE A 112 -14.27 4.68 5.22
CA PHE A 112 -14.74 5.82 4.42
C PHE A 112 -16.25 5.78 4.23
N GLN A 113 -16.80 4.67 3.78
CA GLN A 113 -18.23 4.50 3.52
C GLN A 113 -19.09 4.54 4.79
N SER A 114 -18.55 4.10 5.92
CA SER A 114 -19.23 4.17 7.23
C SER A 114 -19.11 5.53 7.91
N GLU A 115 -18.59 6.54 7.20
CA GLU A 115 -18.35 7.90 7.74
C GLU A 115 -17.33 7.93 8.90
N ARG A 116 -16.68 6.80 9.22
CA ARG A 116 -15.65 6.73 10.26
C ARG A 116 -14.35 7.41 9.86
N LEU A 117 -14.09 7.50 8.56
CA LEU A 117 -12.98 8.26 8.01
C LEU A 117 -13.42 9.70 7.80
N ASN A 118 -13.76 10.39 8.87
CA ASN A 118 -14.09 11.81 8.88
C ASN A 118 -12.89 12.61 9.43
N PHE A 119 -12.98 13.94 9.35
CA PHE A 119 -11.97 14.84 9.90
C PHE A 119 -12.27 15.26 11.36
N GLU A 120 -13.03 14.51 12.09
CA GLU A 120 -13.24 14.72 13.52
C GLU A 120 -11.97 14.31 14.28
N PHE A 121 -11.05 15.26 14.38
CA PHE A 121 -9.74 15.04 15.00
C PHE A 121 -9.81 14.51 16.44
N GLU A 122 -10.86 14.83 17.16
CA GLU A 122 -11.05 14.34 18.54
C GLU A 122 -11.28 12.83 18.59
N THR A 123 -12.07 12.28 17.67
CA THR A 123 -12.33 10.84 17.59
C THR A 123 -11.14 10.06 17.07
N LEU A 124 -10.28 10.71 16.28
CA LEU A 124 -9.06 10.14 15.69
C LEU A 124 -7.84 10.30 16.60
N ARG A 125 -7.96 11.06 17.70
CA ARG A 125 -6.85 11.30 18.64
C ARG A 125 -6.42 10.00 19.31
N PRO A 126 -5.14 9.60 19.21
CA PRO A 126 -4.65 8.40 19.88
C PRO A 126 -4.84 8.49 21.39
N LYS A 127 -5.36 7.41 22.02
CA LYS A 127 -5.56 7.33 23.47
C LYS A 127 -4.25 7.14 24.25
N GLU A 128 -3.19 6.76 23.58
CA GLU A 128 -1.86 6.58 24.15
C GLU A 128 -0.77 7.19 23.24
N SER A 129 0.41 7.47 23.77
CA SER A 129 1.52 7.98 22.97
C SER A 129 2.00 6.92 21.98
N TRP A 130 2.42 7.38 20.79
CA TRP A 130 2.94 6.48 19.75
C TRP A 130 4.15 5.69 20.22
N ASP A 131 5.04 6.30 20.98
CA ASP A 131 6.25 5.62 21.47
C ASP A 131 5.92 4.50 22.46
N HIS A 132 4.90 4.66 23.27
CA HIS A 132 4.42 3.59 24.17
C HIS A 132 3.79 2.45 23.36
N LYS A 133 2.92 2.78 22.42
CA LYS A 133 2.30 1.81 21.51
C LYS A 133 3.35 1.06 20.71
N LEU A 134 4.33 1.76 20.13
CA LEU A 134 5.38 1.15 19.33
C LEU A 134 6.21 0.13 20.14
N ARG A 135 6.53 0.43 21.41
CA ARG A 135 7.20 -0.54 22.27
C ARG A 135 6.38 -1.81 22.47
N ARG A 136 5.08 -1.68 22.72
CA ARG A 136 4.19 -2.83 22.88
C ARG A 136 4.09 -3.66 21.61
N LEU A 137 4.00 -3.01 20.45
CA LEU A 137 3.98 -3.68 19.14
C LEU A 137 5.30 -4.43 18.88
N MET A 138 6.43 -3.84 19.24
CA MET A 138 7.73 -4.50 19.09
C MET A 138 7.88 -5.70 20.01
N ASN A 139 7.36 -5.63 21.23
CA ASN A 139 7.34 -6.79 22.15
C ASN A 139 6.51 -7.93 21.57
N TYR A 140 5.32 -7.63 21.05
CA TYR A 140 4.49 -8.62 20.35
C TYR A 140 5.25 -9.30 19.19
N PHE A 141 5.95 -8.53 18.35
CA PHE A 141 6.74 -9.10 17.25
C PHE A 141 7.95 -9.90 17.72
N GLU A 142 8.54 -9.54 18.86
CA GLU A 142 9.67 -10.28 19.44
C GLU A 142 9.23 -11.66 19.94
N GLU A 143 8.05 -11.75 20.55
CA GLU A 143 7.47 -12.99 21.08
C GLU A 143 6.81 -13.87 20.01
N ASP A 144 6.49 -13.34 18.85
CA ASP A 144 5.85 -14.07 17.77
C ASP A 144 6.79 -15.15 17.19
N THR A 145 6.35 -16.40 17.21
CA THR A 145 7.18 -17.54 16.81
C THR A 145 7.32 -17.72 15.31
N GLN A 146 6.46 -17.09 14.51
CA GLN A 146 6.33 -17.38 13.06
C GLN A 146 6.67 -16.17 12.17
N LEU A 147 6.72 -14.96 12.72
CA LEU A 147 6.87 -13.73 11.95
C LEU A 147 8.21 -13.64 11.21
N ARG A 148 8.15 -13.45 9.89
CA ARG A 148 9.31 -13.28 8.98
C ARG A 148 9.24 -11.99 8.16
N ASP A 149 8.07 -11.36 8.03
CA ASP A 149 7.82 -10.26 7.12
C ASP A 149 6.94 -9.20 7.79
N ILE A 150 7.42 -7.96 7.83
CA ILE A 150 6.64 -6.82 8.32
C ILE A 150 6.40 -5.85 7.16
N LEU A 151 5.13 -5.58 6.88
CA LEU A 151 4.70 -4.50 6.00
C LEU A 151 4.22 -3.31 6.84
N ILE A 152 4.89 -2.19 6.75
CA ILE A 152 4.49 -0.94 7.38
C ILE A 152 3.63 -0.18 6.37
N THR A 153 2.33 -0.04 6.67
CA THR A 153 1.35 0.62 5.79
C THR A 153 0.04 0.89 6.54
N GLY A 154 -1.00 1.29 5.83
CA GLY A 154 -2.35 1.40 6.43
C GLY A 154 -2.90 2.79 6.77
N GLY A 155 -2.55 3.77 6.13
CA GLY A 155 -2.39 4.75 5.11
C GLY A 155 -1.14 4.48 4.24
N ASP A 156 -0.34 5.50 4.16
CA ASP A 156 0.88 5.50 3.37
C ASP A 156 2.09 5.68 4.29
N ALA A 157 3.00 4.71 4.31
CA ALA A 157 4.13 4.72 5.22
C ALA A 157 5.03 5.96 5.08
N LEU A 158 5.19 6.46 3.85
CA LEU A 158 6.04 7.61 3.56
C LEU A 158 5.38 8.97 3.88
N MET A 159 4.08 8.99 4.26
CA MET A 159 3.44 10.19 4.81
C MET A 159 3.95 10.52 6.22
N SER A 160 4.52 9.56 6.92
CA SER A 160 5.19 9.83 8.20
C SER A 160 6.33 10.83 8.03
N GLN A 161 6.50 11.71 9.01
CA GLN A 161 7.68 12.58 9.06
C GLN A 161 8.95 11.72 9.14
N ASN A 162 10.06 12.22 8.61
CA ASN A 162 11.33 11.51 8.58
C ASN A 162 11.76 11.03 9.98
N LYS A 163 11.64 11.89 11.00
CA LYS A 163 11.92 11.52 12.40
C LYS A 163 11.07 10.34 12.87
N THR A 164 9.78 10.35 12.58
CA THR A 164 8.86 9.28 12.97
C THR A 164 9.18 7.98 12.24
N LEU A 165 9.40 8.05 10.93
CA LEU A 165 9.78 6.89 10.13
C LEU A 165 11.09 6.27 10.63
N ARG A 166 12.10 7.10 10.90
CA ARG A 166 13.38 6.66 11.49
C ARG A 166 13.14 5.91 12.82
N ASN A 167 12.34 6.48 13.72
CA ASN A 167 12.01 5.84 15.00
C ASN A 167 11.35 4.47 14.83
N ILE A 168 10.38 4.35 13.91
CA ILE A 168 9.72 3.06 13.61
C ILE A 168 10.74 2.05 13.09
N LEU A 169 11.53 2.42 12.10
CA LEU A 169 12.53 1.54 11.49
C LEU A 169 13.60 1.10 12.50
N GLU A 170 14.09 2.01 13.33
CA GLU A 170 15.03 1.68 14.39
C GLU A 170 14.43 0.74 15.44
N ALA A 171 13.15 0.92 15.79
CA ALA A 171 12.45 0.02 16.70
C ALA A 171 12.36 -1.39 16.13
N VAL A 172 12.03 -1.52 14.83
CA VAL A 172 12.01 -2.81 14.12
C VAL A 172 13.41 -3.45 14.09
N CYS A 173 14.44 -2.67 13.79
CA CYS A 173 15.83 -3.18 13.81
C CYS A 173 16.26 -3.68 15.19
N ARG A 174 15.98 -2.91 16.25
CA ARG A 174 16.26 -3.32 17.64
C ARG A 174 15.51 -4.59 18.02
N MET A 175 14.24 -4.72 17.66
CA MET A 175 13.43 -5.91 17.89
C MET A 175 14.02 -7.12 17.18
N ALA A 176 14.36 -7.01 15.90
CA ALA A 176 14.98 -8.09 15.13
C ALA A 176 16.31 -8.55 15.77
N GLY A 177 17.13 -7.60 16.20
CA GLY A 177 18.39 -7.89 16.89
C GLY A 177 18.20 -8.60 18.24
N ARG A 178 17.20 -8.21 19.04
CA ARG A 178 16.87 -8.89 20.31
C ARG A 178 16.40 -10.32 20.05
N LYS A 179 15.49 -10.50 19.11
CA LYS A 179 14.95 -11.81 18.73
C LYS A 179 16.05 -12.76 18.26
N ARG A 180 16.97 -12.29 17.43
CA ARG A 180 18.12 -13.08 16.96
C ARG A 180 19.05 -13.48 18.12
N ARG A 181 19.37 -12.56 19.03
CA ARG A 181 20.18 -12.88 20.22
C ARG A 181 19.51 -13.89 21.15
N ALA A 182 18.19 -13.78 21.33
CA ALA A 182 17.42 -14.77 22.10
C ALA A 182 17.46 -16.15 21.43
N ASN A 183 17.31 -16.21 20.10
CA ASN A 183 17.40 -17.45 19.34
C ASN A 183 18.78 -18.13 19.44
N ALA A 184 19.85 -17.36 19.54
CA ALA A 184 21.19 -17.95 19.72
C ALA A 184 21.34 -18.78 21.01
N ARG A 185 20.44 -18.55 22.00
CA ARG A 185 20.42 -19.27 23.30
C ARG A 185 19.36 -20.37 23.36
N ARG A 186 18.48 -20.47 22.35
CA ARG A 186 17.42 -21.49 22.29
C ARG A 186 17.97 -22.78 21.68
N PRO A 187 17.53 -23.95 22.16
CA PRO A 187 17.79 -25.21 21.51
C PRO A 187 17.27 -25.24 20.07
N ASP A 188 17.87 -26.07 19.23
CA ASP A 188 17.35 -26.35 17.89
C ASP A 188 15.95 -26.96 18.02
N GLY A 189 15.01 -26.47 17.22
CA GLY A 189 13.60 -26.84 17.31
C GLY A 189 12.74 -25.91 18.14
N GLU A 190 13.31 -25.10 19.03
CA GLU A 190 12.61 -24.09 19.84
C GLU A 190 12.86 -22.65 19.34
N LYS A 191 13.66 -22.50 18.29
CA LYS A 191 13.98 -21.20 17.71
C LYS A 191 12.76 -20.57 17.03
N TYR A 192 12.52 -19.33 17.31
CA TYR A 192 11.49 -18.54 16.64
C TYR A 192 11.94 -18.13 15.24
N ALA A 193 11.00 -17.92 14.34
CA ALA A 193 11.29 -17.33 13.05
C ALA A 193 11.92 -15.93 13.22
N GLU A 194 12.98 -15.64 12.47
CA GLU A 194 13.64 -14.34 12.46
C GLU A 194 13.09 -13.46 11.34
N LEU A 195 13.11 -12.16 11.56
CA LEU A 195 12.66 -11.18 10.56
C LEU A 195 13.60 -11.21 9.34
N GLN A 196 13.03 -11.49 8.17
CA GLN A 196 13.78 -11.59 6.91
C GLN A 196 13.46 -10.45 5.95
N ARG A 197 12.25 -9.88 6.05
CA ARG A 197 11.78 -8.85 5.12
C ARG A 197 11.13 -7.70 5.85
N VAL A 198 11.44 -6.48 5.41
CA VAL A 198 10.72 -5.26 5.80
C VAL A 198 10.23 -4.56 4.55
N ARG A 199 8.95 -4.21 4.53
CA ARG A 199 8.30 -3.51 3.44
C ARG A 199 7.67 -2.21 3.93
N LEU A 200 7.75 -1.18 3.10
CA LEU A 200 7.02 0.07 3.27
C LEU A 200 5.98 0.17 2.14
N GLY A 201 4.71 0.20 2.50
CA GLY A 201 3.62 0.38 1.54
C GLY A 201 3.42 1.87 1.28
N SER A 202 3.65 2.33 0.07
CA SER A 202 3.52 3.73 -0.29
C SER A 202 3.13 3.95 -1.73
N ARG A 203 2.18 4.84 -1.95
CA ARG A 203 1.83 5.34 -3.27
C ARG A 203 2.47 6.71 -3.58
N LEU A 204 3.22 7.29 -2.65
CA LEU A 204 3.86 8.60 -2.84
C LEU A 204 4.85 8.65 -4.00
N PRO A 205 5.56 7.59 -4.42
CA PRO A 205 6.32 7.64 -5.66
C PRO A 205 5.51 8.03 -6.89
N ALA A 206 4.18 7.76 -6.90
CA ALA A 206 3.25 8.21 -7.92
C ALA A 206 2.51 9.51 -7.53
N TYR A 207 2.08 9.66 -6.28
CA TYR A 207 1.24 10.77 -5.83
C TYR A 207 1.98 12.04 -5.45
N LEU A 208 3.20 11.91 -4.97
CA LEU A 208 4.07 13.01 -4.52
C LEU A 208 5.54 12.57 -4.56
N PRO A 209 6.12 12.34 -5.75
CA PRO A 209 7.48 11.82 -5.87
C PRO A 209 8.53 12.68 -5.18
N MET A 210 8.31 13.98 -5.04
CA MET A 210 9.19 14.91 -4.34
C MET A 210 9.34 14.59 -2.83
N ARG A 211 8.45 13.76 -2.28
CA ARG A 211 8.60 13.24 -0.91
C ARG A 211 9.85 12.36 -0.77
N VAL A 212 10.32 11.77 -1.87
CA VAL A 212 11.56 10.97 -1.89
C VAL A 212 12.76 11.92 -2.02
N ASN A 213 13.01 12.66 -0.94
CA ASN A 213 14.15 13.56 -0.79
C ASN A 213 15.39 12.84 -0.28
N ASP A 214 16.53 13.50 -0.28
CA ASP A 214 17.82 12.92 0.09
C ASP A 214 17.87 12.48 1.56
N GLU A 215 17.19 13.20 2.46
CA GLU A 215 17.08 12.79 3.87
C GLU A 215 16.33 11.46 4.02
N LEU A 216 15.23 11.25 3.27
CA LEU A 216 14.52 9.97 3.26
C LEU A 216 15.42 8.86 2.71
N VAL A 217 16.15 9.12 1.63
CA VAL A 217 17.07 8.16 1.03
C VAL A 217 18.13 7.72 2.03
N GLU A 218 18.67 8.66 2.81
CA GLU A 218 19.65 8.36 3.85
C GLU A 218 19.06 7.50 4.97
N ILE A 219 17.84 7.80 5.43
CA ILE A 219 17.13 6.96 6.41
C ILE A 219 16.96 5.52 5.90
N LEU A 220 16.58 5.36 4.63
CA LEU A 220 16.42 4.04 4.01
C LEU A 220 17.75 3.28 3.94
N ARG A 221 18.84 3.97 3.58
CA ARG A 221 20.19 3.40 3.50
C ARG A 221 20.69 2.95 4.87
N GLU A 222 20.67 3.85 5.85
CA GLU A 222 21.09 3.54 7.23
C GLU A 222 20.30 2.36 7.82
N PHE A 223 18.99 2.35 7.61
CA PHE A 223 18.17 1.24 8.09
C PHE A 223 18.56 -0.07 7.42
N ARG A 224 18.75 -0.08 6.10
CA ARG A 224 19.19 -1.28 5.37
C ARG A 224 20.50 -1.83 5.93
N GLU A 225 21.49 -0.98 6.16
CA GLU A 225 22.79 -1.38 6.70
C GLU A 225 22.65 -1.98 8.09
N LYS A 226 21.99 -1.28 9.01
CA LYS A 226 21.77 -1.73 10.40
C LYS A 226 20.95 -3.02 10.48
N ALA A 227 19.87 -3.11 9.69
CA ALA A 227 18.98 -4.25 9.72
C ALA A 227 19.58 -5.48 9.02
N SER A 228 20.40 -5.31 8.00
CA SER A 228 21.16 -6.41 7.39
C SER A 228 22.12 -7.07 8.40
N ALA A 229 22.75 -6.29 9.25
CA ALA A 229 23.65 -6.80 10.31
C ALA A 229 22.91 -7.70 11.34
N VAL A 230 21.60 -7.50 11.51
CA VAL A 230 20.75 -8.32 12.40
C VAL A 230 19.94 -9.39 11.66
N GLY A 231 20.22 -9.63 10.37
CA GLY A 231 19.68 -10.78 9.63
C GLY A 231 18.53 -10.47 8.69
N VAL A 232 18.07 -9.22 8.58
CA VAL A 232 17.07 -8.82 7.58
C VAL A 232 17.70 -8.84 6.20
N LYS A 233 17.06 -9.50 5.25
CA LYS A 233 17.62 -9.76 3.91
C LYS A 233 16.96 -8.94 2.79
N GLN A 234 15.71 -8.54 2.98
CA GLN A 234 14.92 -7.91 1.93
C GLN A 234 14.29 -6.61 2.43
N PHE A 235 14.48 -5.56 1.66
CA PHE A 235 14.00 -4.20 1.90
C PHE A 235 13.20 -3.77 0.68
N VAL A 236 11.91 -3.50 0.84
CA VAL A 236 11.00 -3.31 -0.29
C VAL A 236 10.12 -2.09 -0.10
N ILE A 237 10.10 -1.19 -1.08
CA ILE A 237 9.01 -0.23 -1.24
C ILE A 237 7.93 -0.88 -2.10
N GLN A 238 6.76 -1.10 -1.52
CA GLN A 238 5.61 -1.66 -2.22
C GLN A 238 4.72 -0.53 -2.68
N THR A 239 4.69 -0.28 -3.98
CA THR A 239 4.00 0.87 -4.58
C THR A 239 2.85 0.45 -5.50
N HIS A 240 2.08 1.45 -5.96
CA HIS A 240 0.89 1.27 -6.78
C HIS A 240 0.86 2.30 -7.91
N PHE A 241 1.60 2.09 -8.97
CA PHE A 241 1.41 2.79 -10.24
C PHE A 241 0.27 2.12 -11.00
N GLN A 242 -0.67 2.90 -11.50
CA GLN A 242 -1.85 2.43 -12.22
C GLN A 242 -1.80 2.79 -13.71
N SER A 243 -1.00 3.78 -14.09
CA SER A 243 -0.88 4.28 -15.45
C SER A 243 0.57 4.63 -15.81
N PRO A 244 0.98 4.47 -17.07
CA PRO A 244 2.23 5.03 -17.57
C PRO A 244 2.35 6.54 -17.36
N LEU A 245 1.26 7.28 -17.33
CA LEU A 245 1.23 8.73 -17.08
C LEU A 245 1.79 9.12 -15.69
N GLU A 246 1.67 8.24 -14.71
CA GLU A 246 2.22 8.45 -13.37
C GLU A 246 3.75 8.36 -13.35
N VAL A 247 4.36 7.82 -14.41
CA VAL A 247 5.83 7.64 -14.50
C VAL A 247 6.47 8.88 -15.12
N THR A 248 6.26 10.01 -14.47
CA THR A 248 6.83 11.31 -14.84
C THR A 248 8.34 11.38 -14.62
N PRO A 249 9.05 12.42 -15.06
CA PRO A 249 10.46 12.62 -14.72
C PRO A 249 10.72 12.61 -13.22
N GLU A 250 9.85 13.24 -12.41
CA GLU A 250 9.95 13.29 -10.94
C GLU A 250 9.76 11.90 -10.33
N ALA A 251 8.79 11.12 -10.84
CA ALA A 251 8.58 9.75 -10.39
C ALA A 251 9.76 8.83 -10.75
N ARG A 252 10.36 9.01 -11.92
CA ARG A 252 11.60 8.30 -12.33
C ARG A 252 12.75 8.61 -11.39
N GLU A 253 12.92 9.88 -11.03
CA GLU A 253 13.96 10.31 -10.08
C GLU A 253 13.71 9.73 -8.68
N ALA A 254 12.46 9.71 -8.20
CA ALA A 254 12.11 9.08 -6.94
C ALA A 254 12.42 7.56 -6.95
N ILE A 255 12.09 6.86 -8.02
CA ILE A 255 12.42 5.44 -8.21
C ILE A 255 13.95 5.25 -8.17
N ARG A 256 14.71 6.04 -8.94
CA ARG A 256 16.16 5.97 -8.95
C ARG A 256 16.79 6.18 -7.57
N LYS A 257 16.28 7.16 -6.81
CA LYS A 257 16.72 7.45 -5.44
C LYS A 257 16.46 6.28 -4.49
N ILE A 258 15.28 5.68 -4.53
CA ILE A 258 14.95 4.51 -3.70
C ILE A 258 15.87 3.34 -4.03
N LEU A 259 16.07 3.04 -5.31
CA LEU A 259 16.97 1.98 -5.75
C LEU A 259 18.42 2.23 -5.32
N SER A 260 18.88 3.50 -5.34
CA SER A 260 20.23 3.88 -4.88
C SER A 260 20.45 3.67 -3.37
N ALA A 261 19.38 3.64 -2.58
CA ALA A 261 19.44 3.25 -1.17
C ALA A 261 19.53 1.73 -0.97
N GLY A 262 19.49 0.95 -2.07
CA GLY A 262 19.54 -0.51 -2.04
C GLY A 262 18.22 -1.17 -1.65
N TRP A 263 17.10 -0.48 -1.79
CA TRP A 263 15.76 -1.02 -1.64
C TRP A 263 15.21 -1.49 -2.97
N LEU A 264 14.50 -2.61 -2.95
CA LEU A 264 13.71 -3.06 -4.11
C LEU A 264 12.41 -2.26 -4.19
N ILE A 265 11.88 -2.13 -5.38
CA ILE A 265 10.56 -1.54 -5.60
C ILE A 265 9.67 -2.58 -6.26
N THR A 266 8.52 -2.84 -5.65
CA THR A 266 7.49 -3.72 -6.23
C THR A 266 6.24 -2.91 -6.54
N ASN A 267 5.63 -3.15 -7.70
CA ASN A 267 4.39 -2.51 -8.08
C ASN A 267 3.21 -3.46 -7.96
N GLN A 268 2.11 -2.95 -7.44
CA GLN A 268 0.81 -3.61 -7.41
C GLN A 268 -0.15 -2.82 -8.30
N LEU A 269 -0.71 -3.49 -9.30
CA LEU A 269 -1.72 -2.92 -10.17
C LEU A 269 -3.10 -3.43 -9.74
N VAL A 270 -4.08 -2.54 -9.74
CA VAL A 270 -5.49 -2.91 -9.57
C VAL A 270 -6.22 -2.72 -10.89
N TYR A 271 -6.90 -3.76 -11.36
CA TYR A 271 -7.68 -3.65 -12.57
C TYR A 271 -8.94 -2.83 -12.35
N THR A 272 -8.92 -1.60 -12.86
CA THR A 272 -10.11 -0.81 -13.15
C THR A 272 -10.52 -1.02 -14.60
N VAL A 273 -11.73 -0.64 -14.96
CA VAL A 273 -12.22 -0.68 -16.36
C VAL A 273 -11.23 0.03 -17.30
N ALA A 274 -10.74 1.21 -16.90
CA ALA A 274 -9.76 1.97 -17.68
C ALA A 274 -8.38 1.30 -17.74
N ALA A 275 -7.89 0.73 -16.62
CA ALA A 275 -6.60 0.05 -16.56
C ALA A 275 -6.59 -1.32 -17.28
N SER A 276 -7.75 -1.89 -17.57
CA SER A 276 -7.89 -3.15 -18.31
C SER A 276 -7.97 -2.98 -19.84
N ARG A 277 -7.73 -1.79 -20.36
CA ARG A 277 -7.70 -1.55 -21.81
C ARG A 277 -6.51 -2.25 -22.45
N ARG A 278 -6.73 -2.74 -23.66
CA ARG A 278 -5.71 -3.46 -24.43
C ARG A 278 -4.42 -2.65 -24.52
N GLY A 279 -3.32 -3.25 -24.15
CA GLY A 279 -1.98 -2.66 -24.22
C GLY A 279 -1.63 -1.73 -23.03
N HIS A 280 -2.59 -1.28 -22.22
CA HIS A 280 -2.32 -0.37 -21.09
C HIS A 280 -1.40 -1.02 -20.04
N THR A 281 -1.78 -2.20 -19.57
CA THR A 281 -1.00 -2.95 -18.58
C THR A 281 0.37 -3.34 -19.10
N THR A 282 0.45 -3.79 -20.35
CA THR A 282 1.73 -4.11 -21.00
C THR A 282 2.65 -2.90 -21.01
N ARG A 283 2.17 -1.75 -21.48
CA ARG A 283 2.96 -0.51 -21.51
C ARG A 283 3.41 -0.09 -20.12
N LEU A 284 2.53 -0.15 -19.11
CA LEU A 284 2.90 0.17 -17.74
C LEU A 284 4.02 -0.74 -17.22
N ARG A 285 3.88 -2.06 -17.44
CA ARG A 285 4.89 -3.04 -17.02
C ARG A 285 6.23 -2.81 -17.70
N GLN A 286 6.23 -2.57 -19.01
CA GLN A 286 7.46 -2.28 -19.75
C GLN A 286 8.18 -1.05 -19.21
N VAL A 287 7.45 0.05 -18.98
CA VAL A 287 8.02 1.28 -18.43
C VAL A 287 8.55 1.08 -17.01
N LEU A 288 7.81 0.41 -16.14
CA LEU A 288 8.24 0.16 -14.76
C LEU A 288 9.44 -0.80 -14.72
N ASN A 289 9.42 -1.88 -15.50
CA ASN A 289 10.53 -2.84 -15.58
C ASN A 289 11.81 -2.18 -16.08
N SER A 290 11.72 -1.28 -17.08
CA SER A 290 12.87 -0.53 -17.58
C SER A 290 13.53 0.38 -16.53
N LEU A 291 12.82 0.70 -15.44
CA LEU A 291 13.31 1.48 -14.31
C LEU A 291 13.77 0.62 -13.14
N GLY A 292 13.71 -0.71 -13.24
CA GLY A 292 14.07 -1.63 -12.16
C GLY A 292 12.94 -1.89 -11.15
N VAL A 293 11.70 -1.52 -11.48
CA VAL A 293 10.53 -1.81 -10.64
C VAL A 293 9.94 -3.17 -11.01
N VAL A 294 9.79 -4.05 -10.02
CA VAL A 294 9.22 -5.38 -10.21
C VAL A 294 7.69 -5.29 -10.20
N CYS A 295 7.05 -5.67 -11.29
CA CYS A 295 5.59 -5.75 -11.38
C CYS A 295 5.12 -7.03 -10.67
N TYR A 296 4.77 -6.90 -9.38
CA TYR A 296 4.61 -8.01 -8.45
C TYR A 296 3.20 -8.60 -8.46
N TYR A 297 2.17 -7.78 -8.24
CA TYR A 297 0.78 -8.20 -8.22
C TYR A 297 -0.09 -7.42 -9.18
N THR A 298 -1.07 -8.12 -9.74
CA THR A 298 -2.22 -7.52 -10.39
C THR A 298 -3.48 -8.04 -9.69
N PHE A 299 -4.26 -7.11 -9.14
CA PHE A 299 -5.46 -7.43 -8.39
C PHE A 299 -6.71 -7.26 -9.25
N SER A 300 -7.60 -8.23 -9.18
CA SER A 300 -9.00 -8.04 -9.44
C SER A 300 -9.69 -7.80 -8.10
N VAL A 301 -10.30 -6.64 -7.93
CA VAL A 301 -10.91 -6.27 -6.66
C VAL A 301 -12.33 -6.81 -6.60
N LYS A 302 -12.56 -7.64 -5.61
CA LYS A 302 -13.89 -7.87 -5.06
C LYS A 302 -14.09 -6.82 -3.99
N GLY A 303 -15.19 -6.14 -3.97
CA GLY A 303 -15.36 -5.07 -3.03
C GLY A 303 -16.82 -4.65 -2.87
N PHE A 304 -17.01 -3.47 -2.35
CA PHE A 304 -18.31 -2.91 -2.10
C PHE A 304 -19.05 -2.64 -3.42
N GLN A 305 -20.35 -2.89 -3.46
CA GLN A 305 -21.20 -2.64 -4.63
C GLN A 305 -21.07 -1.21 -5.15
N GLU A 306 -20.82 -0.28 -4.26
CA GLU A 306 -20.65 1.14 -4.52
C GLU A 306 -19.49 1.45 -5.49
N ASN A 307 -18.50 0.58 -5.54
CA ASN A 307 -17.32 0.72 -6.41
C ASN A 307 -17.36 -0.20 -7.63
N TYR A 308 -18.43 -0.99 -7.80
CA TYR A 308 -18.49 -2.00 -8.85
C TYR A 308 -18.26 -1.45 -10.26
N ALA A 309 -18.75 -0.24 -10.54
CA ALA A 309 -18.59 0.39 -11.85
C ALA A 309 -17.12 0.78 -12.18
N VAL A 310 -16.27 0.86 -11.17
CA VAL A 310 -14.83 1.20 -11.34
C VAL A 310 -13.99 -0.04 -11.63
N PHE A 311 -14.38 -1.21 -11.11
CA PHE A 311 -13.57 -2.41 -11.17
C PHE A 311 -13.94 -3.33 -12.33
N THR A 312 -12.92 -3.99 -12.86
CA THR A 312 -13.07 -4.94 -13.96
C THR A 312 -13.54 -6.29 -13.45
N PRO A 313 -14.56 -6.92 -14.08
CA PRO A 313 -14.95 -8.28 -13.77
C PRO A 313 -13.78 -9.28 -13.90
N ASN A 314 -13.80 -10.35 -13.11
CA ASN A 314 -12.72 -11.36 -13.10
C ASN A 314 -12.43 -11.95 -14.50
N SER A 315 -13.47 -12.20 -15.31
CA SER A 315 -13.31 -12.70 -16.69
C SER A 315 -12.49 -11.75 -17.55
N ARG A 316 -12.74 -10.45 -17.46
CA ARG A 316 -11.95 -9.45 -18.20
C ARG A 316 -10.53 -9.35 -17.68
N SER A 317 -10.33 -9.41 -16.36
CA SER A 317 -9.00 -9.42 -15.75
C SER A 317 -8.17 -10.61 -16.24
N MET A 318 -8.77 -11.79 -16.36
CA MET A 318 -8.09 -12.98 -16.88
C MET A 318 -7.72 -12.84 -18.37
N GLN A 319 -8.58 -12.23 -19.19
CA GLN A 319 -8.25 -11.94 -20.58
C GLN A 319 -7.05 -11.00 -20.70
N GLU A 320 -7.01 -9.93 -19.92
CA GLU A 320 -5.88 -9.00 -19.94
C GLU A 320 -4.58 -9.63 -19.45
N LEU A 321 -4.62 -10.50 -18.43
CA LEU A 321 -3.46 -11.27 -18.01
C LEU A 321 -2.93 -12.18 -19.12
N SER A 322 -3.80 -12.83 -19.88
CA SER A 322 -3.41 -13.62 -21.05
C SER A 322 -2.74 -12.75 -22.13
N LEU A 323 -3.28 -11.57 -22.40
CA LEU A 323 -2.72 -10.64 -23.40
C LEU A 323 -1.33 -10.10 -22.99
N ILE A 324 -1.06 -9.93 -21.69
CA ILE A 324 0.27 -9.55 -21.21
C ILE A 324 1.31 -10.60 -21.65
N HIS A 325 1.01 -11.87 -21.49
CA HIS A 325 1.92 -12.95 -21.90
C HIS A 325 2.15 -13.01 -23.41
N ILE A 326 1.17 -12.63 -24.22
CA ILE A 326 1.29 -12.58 -25.68
C ILE A 326 2.11 -11.36 -26.13
N SER A 327 2.00 -10.24 -25.45
CA SER A 327 2.60 -8.96 -25.84
C SER A 327 3.95 -8.65 -25.18
N GLU A 328 4.44 -9.50 -24.28
CA GLU A 328 5.79 -9.42 -23.69
C GLU A 328 6.73 -10.43 -24.40
N PRO A 329 7.42 -10.04 -25.49
CA PRO A 329 8.23 -10.95 -26.28
C PRO A 329 9.53 -11.42 -25.60
N THR A 330 9.81 -10.96 -24.38
CA THR A 330 11.04 -11.27 -23.64
C THR A 330 10.97 -12.54 -22.82
N ARG A 331 9.80 -13.20 -22.72
CA ARG A 331 9.74 -14.56 -22.19
C ARG A 331 9.87 -15.54 -23.36
N PRO A 332 10.92 -16.37 -23.37
CA PRO A 332 10.96 -17.48 -24.33
C PRO A 332 9.71 -18.34 -24.10
N LEU A 333 8.95 -18.54 -25.15
CA LEU A 333 7.84 -19.49 -25.20
C LEU A 333 8.39 -20.92 -25.08
N TYR A 334 8.88 -21.29 -23.92
CA TYR A 334 9.03 -22.70 -23.59
C TYR A 334 7.71 -23.18 -22.99
N ILE A 335 6.79 -23.51 -23.86
CA ILE A 335 5.71 -24.42 -23.53
C ILE A 335 6.32 -25.80 -23.74
N SER A 336 6.66 -26.46 -22.66
CA SER A 336 6.85 -27.92 -22.64
C SER A 336 5.55 -28.56 -22.20
#